data_84ccdb145bee0d75fb1fb92a86024705
#
_entry.id   84ccdb145bee0d75fb1fb92a86024705
#
_cell.length_a   1.000
_cell.length_b   1.000
_cell.length_c   1.000
_cell.angle_alpha   90.00
_cell.angle_beta   90.00
_cell.angle_gamma   90.00
#
_symmetry.space_group_name_H-M   'P 1'
#
loop_
_entity.id
_entity.type
_entity.pdbx_description
1 polymer ?
#
loop_
_entity_poly.entity_id
_entity_poly.type
_entity_poly.pdbx_seq_one_letter_code
_entity_poly.pdbx_strand_id
1 'polypeptide(L)'
;MAVSASSQTTIEWENIEVVTDSNHNVVYYQKSDNEPLNGSIRIMKGLDEEIVNLKDGIMDGSYLRLRDGIVREEGNYTDGKRNGLFIEYYKDGITHRKDTPMKDGKIDGTVITYFSNGRKESEKDYRNSLEHGTERRYDMSTGKTLIEGQWINGKKDGTWNEVIDAGGGITGIRLQHYRNGELDGPYSVEMRKDGKPYVTIRGQFSEGRKTGKWSQYDAVLGNTKEWD
;
A
#
# COMPACT_ATOMS: atom_id res chain seq x y z
N MET A 1 -26.56 17.01 -28.09
CA MET A 1 -26.69 17.94 -26.95
C MET A 1 -25.26 18.31 -26.55
N ALA A 2 -24.89 19.57 -26.70
CA ALA A 2 -23.57 20.03 -26.32
C ALA A 2 -23.49 20.04 -24.79
N VAL A 3 -22.60 19.23 -24.25
CA VAL A 3 -22.19 19.34 -22.84
C VAL A 3 -21.47 20.68 -22.74
N SER A 4 -22.08 21.65 -22.06
CA SER A 4 -21.40 22.91 -21.74
C SER A 4 -20.18 22.55 -20.90
N ALA A 5 -18.99 22.79 -21.43
CA ALA A 5 -17.78 22.79 -20.63
C ALA A 5 -17.97 23.87 -19.55
N SER A 6 -18.22 23.49 -18.31
CA SER A 6 -18.16 24.43 -17.19
C SER A 6 -16.76 25.00 -17.19
N SER A 7 -16.62 26.32 -17.32
CA SER A 7 -15.32 27.01 -17.31
C SER A 7 -14.64 26.69 -15.96
N GLN A 8 -13.53 25.99 -16.01
CA GLN A 8 -12.70 25.73 -14.83
C GLN A 8 -12.12 27.07 -14.33
N THR A 9 -12.40 27.41 -13.08
CA THR A 9 -11.84 28.62 -12.45
C THR A 9 -10.43 28.30 -11.93
N THR A 10 -9.46 29.18 -12.25
CA THR A 10 -8.10 29.05 -11.71
C THR A 10 -7.89 30.07 -10.59
N ILE A 11 -7.38 29.63 -9.44
CA ILE A 11 -7.14 30.46 -8.27
C ILE A 11 -5.74 30.14 -7.72
N GLU A 12 -4.94 31.20 -7.45
CA GLU A 12 -3.67 31.06 -6.75
C GLU A 12 -3.92 30.70 -5.28
N TRP A 13 -3.11 29.81 -4.73
CA TRP A 13 -3.23 29.33 -3.34
C TRP A 13 -3.28 30.48 -2.30
N GLU A 14 -2.51 31.54 -2.54
CA GLU A 14 -2.47 32.71 -1.65
C GLU A 14 -3.82 33.45 -1.52
N ASN A 15 -4.73 33.25 -2.48
CA ASN A 15 -6.08 33.81 -2.50
C ASN A 15 -7.13 32.88 -1.88
N ILE A 16 -6.72 31.72 -1.33
CA ILE A 16 -7.58 30.76 -0.71
C ILE A 16 -7.35 30.76 0.80
N GLU A 17 -8.43 30.78 1.56
CA GLU A 17 -8.43 30.47 2.99
C GLU A 17 -8.99 29.07 3.22
N VAL A 18 -8.32 28.29 4.06
CA VAL A 18 -8.73 26.93 4.41
C VAL A 18 -9.03 26.87 5.89
N VAL A 19 -10.25 26.49 6.23
CA VAL A 19 -10.75 26.43 7.61
C VAL A 19 -11.23 25.03 7.91
N THR A 20 -11.12 24.59 9.15
CA THR A 20 -11.79 23.37 9.62
C THR A 20 -13.08 23.78 10.34
N ASP A 21 -14.23 23.30 9.85
CA ASP A 21 -15.53 23.61 10.46
C ASP A 21 -15.78 22.81 11.76
N SER A 22 -16.90 23.06 12.40
CA SER A 22 -17.33 22.38 13.64
C SER A 22 -17.57 20.87 13.45
N ASN A 23 -17.77 20.42 12.22
CA ASN A 23 -17.95 19.01 11.84
C ASN A 23 -16.63 18.34 11.42
N HIS A 24 -15.50 19.03 11.57
CA HIS A 24 -14.16 18.60 11.17
C HIS A 24 -13.96 18.46 9.65
N ASN A 25 -14.79 19.12 8.83
CA ASN A 25 -14.58 19.23 7.41
C ASN A 25 -13.56 20.32 7.09
N VAL A 26 -12.74 20.09 6.08
CA VAL A 26 -11.85 21.10 5.50
C VAL A 26 -12.66 21.89 4.49
N VAL A 27 -12.80 23.19 4.69
CA VAL A 27 -13.61 24.08 3.86
C VAL A 27 -12.71 25.13 3.22
N TYR A 28 -12.83 25.30 1.92
CA TYR A 28 -12.07 26.24 1.10
C TYR A 28 -12.89 27.48 0.81
N TYR A 29 -12.38 28.65 1.17
CA TYR A 29 -12.99 29.96 0.93
C TYR A 29 -12.14 30.81 0.00
N GLN A 30 -12.77 31.66 -0.78
CA GLN A 30 -12.07 32.74 -1.48
C GLN A 30 -11.84 33.90 -0.53
N LYS A 31 -10.59 34.35 -0.39
CA LYS A 31 -10.24 35.43 0.55
C LYS A 31 -10.88 36.78 0.23
N SER A 32 -11.17 37.07 -1.04
CA SER A 32 -11.66 38.38 -1.49
C SER A 32 -13.06 38.71 -0.96
N ASP A 33 -13.91 37.74 -0.77
CA ASP A 33 -15.33 37.91 -0.38
C ASP A 33 -15.75 37.00 0.77
N ASN A 34 -14.85 36.11 1.19
CA ASN A 34 -15.08 35.10 2.24
C ASN A 34 -16.23 34.14 1.90
N GLU A 35 -16.46 33.89 0.58
CA GLU A 35 -17.45 32.93 0.12
C GLU A 35 -16.83 31.54 -0.06
N PRO A 36 -17.59 30.46 0.25
CA PRO A 36 -17.12 29.10 0.01
C PRO A 36 -16.95 28.85 -1.50
N LEU A 37 -15.83 28.24 -1.88
CA LEU A 37 -15.56 27.89 -3.26
C LEU A 37 -16.50 26.79 -3.76
N ASN A 38 -16.98 26.93 -5.01
CA ASN A 38 -17.90 25.99 -5.63
C ASN A 38 -17.49 25.64 -7.06
N GLY A 39 -17.78 24.39 -7.48
CA GLY A 39 -17.52 23.90 -8.82
C GLY A 39 -16.13 23.35 -9.02
N SER A 40 -15.68 23.28 -10.27
CA SER A 40 -14.35 22.78 -10.64
C SER A 40 -13.31 23.89 -10.53
N ILE A 41 -12.42 23.80 -9.56
CA ILE A 41 -11.40 24.80 -9.26
C ILE A 41 -10.00 24.21 -9.53
N ARG A 42 -9.18 24.97 -10.25
CA ARG A 42 -7.72 24.74 -10.37
C ARG A 42 -7.02 25.61 -9.36
N ILE A 43 -6.37 25.02 -8.39
CA ILE A 43 -5.59 25.68 -7.35
C ILE A 43 -4.13 25.61 -7.73
N MET A 44 -3.48 26.77 -7.83
CA MET A 44 -2.08 26.88 -8.23
C MET A 44 -1.20 27.19 -7.04
N LYS A 45 -0.11 26.42 -6.85
CA LYS A 45 0.89 26.64 -5.80
C LYS A 45 2.29 26.43 -6.38
N GLY A 46 2.78 27.40 -7.08
CA GLY A 46 4.05 27.29 -7.81
C GLY A 46 3.95 26.24 -8.93
N LEU A 47 4.76 25.17 -8.85
CA LEU A 47 4.72 24.06 -9.81
C LEU A 47 3.68 22.97 -9.44
N ASP A 48 3.13 23.03 -8.24
CA ASP A 48 2.09 22.10 -7.81
C ASP A 48 0.71 22.68 -8.14
N GLU A 49 -0.14 21.83 -8.70
CA GLU A 49 -1.51 22.15 -9.09
C GLU A 49 -2.46 21.11 -8.51
N GLU A 50 -3.60 21.56 -8.04
CA GLU A 50 -4.73 20.69 -7.67
C GLU A 50 -5.96 21.11 -8.47
N ILE A 51 -6.61 20.15 -9.11
CA ILE A 51 -7.91 20.33 -9.75
C ILE A 51 -8.91 19.58 -8.89
N VAL A 52 -9.80 20.34 -8.27
CA VAL A 52 -10.76 19.81 -7.30
C VAL A 52 -12.19 20.20 -7.69
N ASN A 53 -13.15 19.36 -7.37
CA ASN A 53 -14.55 19.76 -7.34
C ASN A 53 -14.94 20.07 -5.91
N LEU A 54 -15.53 21.25 -5.72
CA LEU A 54 -15.96 21.76 -4.42
C LEU A 54 -17.48 22.01 -4.45
N LYS A 55 -18.12 21.68 -3.34
CA LYS A 55 -19.48 22.02 -3.02
C LYS A 55 -19.53 22.66 -1.64
N ASP A 56 -19.96 23.92 -1.59
CA ASP A 56 -19.96 24.72 -0.37
C ASP A 56 -18.59 24.72 0.36
N GLY A 57 -17.50 24.84 -0.45
CA GLY A 57 -16.12 24.82 0.00
C GLY A 57 -15.56 23.42 0.33
N ILE A 58 -16.37 22.37 0.33
CA ILE A 58 -15.97 21.00 0.68
C ILE A 58 -15.68 20.20 -0.57
N MET A 59 -14.60 19.40 -0.58
CA MET A 59 -14.28 18.52 -1.70
C MET A 59 -15.41 17.50 -1.93
N ASP A 60 -16.03 17.54 -3.12
CA ASP A 60 -17.08 16.62 -3.53
C ASP A 60 -17.01 16.38 -5.04
N GLY A 61 -16.49 15.24 -5.45
CA GLY A 61 -16.24 14.86 -6.83
C GLY A 61 -14.77 14.57 -7.12
N SER A 62 -14.36 14.75 -8.37
CA SER A 62 -13.02 14.39 -8.83
C SER A 62 -11.93 15.28 -8.23
N TYR A 63 -10.79 14.65 -7.99
CA TYR A 63 -9.54 15.22 -7.52
C TYR A 63 -8.41 14.84 -8.45
N LEU A 64 -7.58 15.79 -8.83
CA LEU A 64 -6.38 15.58 -9.61
C LEU A 64 -5.27 16.48 -9.07
N ARG A 65 -4.11 15.88 -8.78
CA ARG A 65 -2.91 16.63 -8.40
C ARG A 65 -1.83 16.47 -9.47
N LEU A 66 -1.30 17.60 -9.90
CA LEU A 66 -0.21 17.66 -10.87
C LEU A 66 1.01 18.32 -10.24
N ARG A 67 2.17 18.05 -10.80
CA ARG A 67 3.38 18.79 -10.53
C ARG A 67 4.11 19.05 -11.85
N ASP A 68 4.34 20.29 -12.16
CA ASP A 68 4.93 20.71 -13.44
C ASP A 68 4.11 20.16 -14.63
N GLY A 69 2.77 20.27 -14.54
CA GLY A 69 1.82 19.79 -15.54
C GLY A 69 1.70 18.27 -15.66
N ILE A 70 2.44 17.49 -14.85
CA ILE A 70 2.44 16.03 -14.89
C ILE A 70 1.61 15.47 -13.72
N VAL A 71 0.65 14.60 -14.04
CA VAL A 71 -0.22 13.95 -13.04
C VAL A 71 0.62 13.17 -12.01
N ARG A 72 0.27 13.37 -10.75
CA ARG A 72 0.89 12.68 -9.60
C ARG A 72 -0.10 11.85 -8.81
N GLU A 73 -1.33 12.28 -8.73
CA GLU A 73 -2.39 11.59 -7.99
C GLU A 73 -3.75 11.96 -8.58
N GLU A 74 -4.64 10.99 -8.63
CA GLU A 74 -6.04 11.22 -8.93
C GLU A 74 -6.95 10.39 -8.02
N GLY A 75 -8.22 10.80 -7.89
CA GLY A 75 -9.22 10.10 -7.08
C GLY A 75 -10.53 10.84 -7.03
N ASN A 76 -11.36 10.46 -6.08
CA ASN A 76 -12.65 11.10 -5.84
C ASN A 76 -12.86 11.37 -4.33
N TYR A 77 -13.59 12.44 -4.06
CA TYR A 77 -14.08 12.78 -2.73
C TYR A 77 -15.60 12.75 -2.70
N THR A 78 -16.15 12.44 -1.54
CA THR A 78 -17.56 12.57 -1.23
C THR A 78 -17.66 13.22 0.15
N ASP A 79 -18.34 14.35 0.24
CA ASP A 79 -18.50 15.11 1.50
C ASP A 79 -17.18 15.28 2.27
N GLY A 80 -16.13 15.74 1.58
CA GLY A 80 -14.80 16.01 2.13
C GLY A 80 -13.93 14.77 2.42
N LYS A 81 -14.42 13.56 2.17
CA LYS A 81 -13.72 12.31 2.43
C LYS A 81 -13.30 11.62 1.14
N ARG A 82 -12.07 11.08 1.13
CA ARG A 82 -11.62 10.22 0.03
C ARG A 82 -12.58 9.03 -0.13
N ASN A 83 -13.06 8.79 -1.36
CA ASN A 83 -14.00 7.73 -1.66
C ASN A 83 -13.77 7.19 -3.08
N GLY A 84 -13.71 5.85 -3.25
CA GLY A 84 -13.32 5.23 -4.51
C GLY A 84 -11.83 4.96 -4.61
N LEU A 85 -11.33 4.75 -5.82
CA LEU A 85 -9.92 4.45 -6.06
C LEU A 85 -9.10 5.73 -6.14
N PHE A 86 -8.02 5.80 -5.34
CA PHE A 86 -6.96 6.79 -5.47
C PHE A 86 -5.76 6.16 -6.14
N ILE A 87 -5.25 6.82 -7.18
CA ILE A 87 -4.12 6.35 -7.97
C ILE A 87 -2.99 7.38 -7.84
N GLU A 88 -1.83 6.90 -7.40
CA GLU A 88 -0.59 7.67 -7.41
C GLU A 88 0.27 7.22 -8.59
N TYR A 89 0.91 8.17 -9.27
CA TYR A 89 1.72 7.93 -10.45
C TYR A 89 3.22 8.12 -10.19
N TYR A 90 4.04 7.42 -10.97
CA TYR A 90 5.46 7.74 -11.10
C TYR A 90 5.67 9.08 -11.80
N LYS A 91 6.94 9.49 -11.95
CA LYS A 91 7.30 10.79 -12.55
C LYS A 91 6.88 10.97 -14.01
N ASP A 92 6.59 9.88 -14.69
CA ASP A 92 6.07 9.89 -16.07
C ASP A 92 4.61 10.33 -16.17
N GLY A 93 3.88 10.33 -15.07
CA GLY A 93 2.45 10.68 -15.01
C GLY A 93 1.52 9.66 -15.65
N ILE A 94 2.00 8.47 -15.95
CA ILE A 94 1.26 7.41 -16.67
C ILE A 94 1.36 6.08 -15.93
N THR A 95 2.56 5.70 -15.47
CA THR A 95 2.78 4.46 -14.76
C THR A 95 2.26 4.57 -13.34
N HIS A 96 1.33 3.70 -12.96
CA HIS A 96 0.84 3.62 -11.59
C HIS A 96 1.99 3.31 -10.64
N ARG A 97 2.05 4.02 -9.53
CA ARG A 97 2.93 3.77 -8.40
C ARG A 97 2.20 3.05 -7.28
N LYS A 98 0.95 3.48 -7.04
CA LYS A 98 0.12 2.92 -5.96
C LYS A 98 -1.35 3.13 -6.24
N ASP A 99 -2.14 2.09 -6.09
CA ASP A 99 -3.60 2.11 -6.12
C ASP A 99 -4.11 1.90 -4.69
N THR A 100 -4.97 2.81 -4.22
CA THR A 100 -5.50 2.78 -2.85
C THR A 100 -7.01 2.89 -2.89
N PRO A 101 -7.76 1.80 -2.64
CA PRO A 101 -9.21 1.87 -2.50
C PRO A 101 -9.58 2.54 -1.18
N MET A 102 -10.45 3.56 -1.27
CA MET A 102 -10.90 4.36 -0.16
C MET A 102 -12.41 4.26 0.01
N LYS A 103 -12.86 4.21 1.24
CA LYS A 103 -14.27 4.29 1.62
C LYS A 103 -14.42 5.16 2.85
N ASP A 104 -15.20 6.23 2.73
CA ASP A 104 -15.47 7.18 3.83
C ASP A 104 -14.18 7.69 4.52
N GLY A 105 -13.13 7.99 3.74
CA GLY A 105 -11.83 8.47 4.21
C GLY A 105 -10.90 7.39 4.77
N LYS A 106 -11.29 6.12 4.74
CA LYS A 106 -10.50 4.97 5.21
C LYS A 106 -10.07 4.08 4.06
N ILE A 107 -8.90 3.47 4.19
CA ILE A 107 -8.48 2.42 3.25
C ILE A 107 -9.38 1.19 3.48
N ASP A 108 -10.07 0.74 2.42
CA ASP A 108 -10.96 -0.43 2.46
C ASP A 108 -10.90 -1.18 1.12
N GLY A 109 -10.24 -2.33 1.11
CA GLY A 109 -9.93 -3.13 -0.07
C GLY A 109 -8.45 -3.41 -0.23
N THR A 110 -8.03 -3.85 -1.43
CA THR A 110 -6.65 -4.23 -1.72
C THR A 110 -5.84 -3.03 -2.20
N VAL A 111 -4.84 -2.61 -1.41
CA VAL A 111 -3.83 -1.65 -1.83
C VAL A 111 -2.80 -2.38 -2.70
N ILE A 112 -2.52 -1.82 -3.88
CA ILE A 112 -1.54 -2.36 -4.82
C ILE A 112 -0.42 -1.35 -5.00
N THR A 113 0.84 -1.79 -4.87
CA THR A 113 2.00 -1.00 -5.29
C THR A 113 2.62 -1.60 -6.55
N TYR A 114 3.28 -0.75 -7.32
CA TYR A 114 3.88 -1.15 -8.58
C TYR A 114 5.34 -0.72 -8.63
N PHE A 115 6.16 -1.52 -9.28
CA PHE A 115 7.49 -1.11 -9.72
C PHE A 115 7.41 -0.09 -10.85
N SER A 116 8.50 0.65 -11.07
CA SER A 116 8.57 1.65 -12.15
C SER A 116 8.44 1.08 -13.57
N ASN A 117 8.53 -0.25 -13.74
CA ASN A 117 8.26 -0.94 -15.00
C ASN A 117 6.79 -1.35 -15.17
N GLY A 118 5.89 -0.91 -14.27
CA GLY A 118 4.45 -1.18 -14.28
C GLY A 118 4.04 -2.56 -13.74
N ARG A 119 4.99 -3.42 -13.34
CA ARG A 119 4.65 -4.70 -12.71
C ARG A 119 4.26 -4.50 -11.25
N LYS A 120 3.39 -5.35 -10.73
CA LYS A 120 3.03 -5.34 -9.31
C LYS A 120 4.24 -5.61 -8.43
N GLU A 121 4.41 -4.78 -7.40
CA GLU A 121 5.41 -4.94 -6.34
C GLU A 121 4.79 -5.59 -5.10
N SER A 122 3.59 -5.14 -4.71
CA SER A 122 2.85 -5.75 -3.60
C SER A 122 1.34 -5.60 -3.75
N GLU A 123 0.64 -6.49 -3.07
CA GLU A 123 -0.79 -6.41 -2.80
C GLU A 123 -1.01 -6.64 -1.32
N LYS A 124 -1.82 -5.80 -0.68
CA LYS A 124 -2.18 -5.95 0.73
C LYS A 124 -3.63 -5.54 0.96
N ASP A 125 -4.37 -6.41 1.62
CA ASP A 125 -5.77 -6.18 1.95
C ASP A 125 -5.92 -5.35 3.22
N TYR A 126 -6.89 -4.44 3.19
CA TYR A 126 -7.25 -3.56 4.29
C TYR A 126 -8.76 -3.57 4.53
N ARG A 127 -9.14 -3.41 5.78
CA ARG A 127 -10.50 -3.14 6.21
C ARG A 127 -10.50 -2.00 7.23
N ASN A 128 -11.18 -0.90 6.93
CA ASN A 128 -11.20 0.30 7.78
C ASN A 128 -9.80 0.79 8.19
N SER A 129 -8.85 0.82 7.26
CA SER A 129 -7.43 1.21 7.43
C SER A 129 -6.57 0.28 8.29
N LEU A 130 -7.08 -0.90 8.70
CA LEU A 130 -6.30 -1.94 9.35
C LEU A 130 -5.98 -3.04 8.33
N GLU A 131 -4.76 -3.56 8.35
CA GLU A 131 -4.40 -4.73 7.54
C GLU A 131 -5.31 -5.90 7.91
N HIS A 132 -6.01 -6.46 6.91
CA HIS A 132 -6.96 -7.55 7.12
C HIS A 132 -7.17 -8.32 5.83
N GLY A 133 -6.70 -9.55 5.77
CA GLY A 133 -6.68 -10.38 4.57
C GLY A 133 -5.26 -10.71 4.14
N THR A 134 -5.04 -10.86 2.86
CA THR A 134 -3.78 -11.34 2.29
C THR A 134 -2.77 -10.21 2.07
N GLU A 135 -1.48 -10.50 2.30
CA GLU A 135 -0.36 -9.73 1.75
C GLU A 135 0.44 -10.62 0.80
N ARG A 136 0.80 -10.07 -0.37
CA ARG A 136 1.75 -10.65 -1.31
C ARG A 136 2.77 -9.60 -1.74
N ARG A 137 4.03 -10.03 -1.91
CA ARG A 137 5.09 -9.25 -2.55
C ARG A 137 5.72 -10.04 -3.66
N TYR A 138 6.14 -9.33 -4.70
CA TYR A 138 6.57 -9.94 -5.94
C TYR A 138 8.00 -9.56 -6.31
N ASP A 139 8.68 -10.44 -7.01
CA ASP A 139 9.97 -10.16 -7.62
C ASP A 139 9.81 -9.28 -8.87
N MET A 140 10.58 -8.21 -8.94
CA MET A 140 10.52 -7.22 -10.02
C MET A 140 10.77 -7.83 -11.41
N SER A 141 11.69 -8.80 -11.50
CA SER A 141 12.16 -9.36 -12.76
C SER A 141 11.25 -10.45 -13.27
N THR A 142 10.84 -11.36 -12.38
CA THR A 142 10.09 -12.57 -12.72
C THR A 142 8.60 -12.47 -12.46
N GLY A 143 8.17 -11.57 -11.56
CA GLY A 143 6.79 -11.47 -11.07
C GLY A 143 6.40 -12.61 -10.13
N LYS A 144 7.34 -13.46 -9.71
CA LYS A 144 7.07 -14.53 -8.75
C LYS A 144 6.81 -13.97 -7.36
N THR A 145 5.95 -14.64 -6.61
CA THR A 145 5.68 -14.29 -5.20
C THR A 145 6.92 -14.55 -4.35
N LEU A 146 7.37 -13.53 -3.64
CA LEU A 146 8.47 -13.57 -2.68
C LEU A 146 7.97 -13.72 -1.25
N ILE A 147 6.84 -13.10 -0.93
CA ILE A 147 6.22 -13.15 0.40
C ILE A 147 4.73 -13.35 0.21
N GLU A 148 4.15 -14.22 1.01
CA GLU A 148 2.71 -14.39 1.13
C GLU A 148 2.33 -14.71 2.57
N GLY A 149 1.29 -14.05 3.09
CA GLY A 149 0.76 -14.30 4.42
C GLY A 149 -0.58 -13.62 4.66
N GLN A 150 -1.08 -13.77 5.87
CA GLN A 150 -2.38 -13.27 6.28
C GLN A 150 -2.27 -12.26 7.42
N TRP A 151 -3.17 -11.29 7.40
CA TRP A 151 -3.36 -10.29 8.44
C TRP A 151 -4.76 -10.37 9.03
N ILE A 152 -4.87 -10.23 10.33
CA ILE A 152 -6.14 -10.07 11.03
C ILE A 152 -6.02 -8.86 11.95
N ASN A 153 -6.80 -7.80 11.66
CA ASN A 153 -6.85 -6.57 12.46
C ASN A 153 -5.48 -5.98 12.78
N GLY A 154 -4.63 -5.82 11.75
CA GLY A 154 -3.30 -5.21 11.86
C GLY A 154 -2.21 -6.12 12.44
N LYS A 155 -2.51 -7.41 12.63
CA LYS A 155 -1.56 -8.39 13.15
C LYS A 155 -1.38 -9.55 12.19
N LYS A 156 -0.14 -10.02 12.03
CA LYS A 156 0.14 -11.24 11.27
C LYS A 156 -0.58 -12.43 11.90
N ASP A 157 -1.18 -13.28 11.06
CA ASP A 157 -1.87 -14.49 11.49
C ASP A 157 -1.70 -15.63 10.48
N GLY A 158 -1.77 -16.90 10.94
CA GLY A 158 -1.59 -18.04 10.06
C GLY A 158 -0.19 -18.21 9.50
N THR A 159 -0.10 -18.89 8.35
CA THR A 159 1.18 -19.24 7.71
C THR A 159 1.69 -18.11 6.83
N TRP A 160 2.97 -17.82 6.98
CA TRP A 160 3.73 -16.91 6.16
C TRP A 160 4.83 -17.64 5.41
N ASN A 161 4.86 -17.44 4.11
CA ASN A 161 5.87 -17.96 3.19
C ASN A 161 6.79 -16.82 2.76
N GLU A 162 8.08 -17.03 2.82
CA GLU A 162 9.09 -16.07 2.35
C GLU A 162 10.14 -16.80 1.51
N VAL A 163 10.36 -16.32 0.29
CA VAL A 163 11.46 -16.76 -0.55
C VAL A 163 12.73 -16.06 -0.11
N ILE A 164 13.79 -16.83 0.13
CA ILE A 164 15.11 -16.33 0.51
C ILE A 164 16.02 -16.44 -0.70
N ASP A 165 16.70 -15.34 -1.04
CA ASP A 165 17.84 -15.35 -1.97
C ASP A 165 19.06 -14.82 -1.19
N ALA A 166 19.98 -15.72 -0.87
CA ALA A 166 21.21 -15.40 -0.15
C ALA A 166 22.39 -15.11 -1.10
N GLY A 167 22.16 -15.11 -2.41
CA GLY A 167 23.19 -14.95 -3.43
C GLY A 167 24.02 -16.23 -3.63
N GLY A 168 24.95 -16.19 -4.61
CA GLY A 168 25.86 -17.31 -4.88
C GLY A 168 25.15 -18.64 -5.21
N GLY A 169 23.95 -18.59 -5.83
CA GLY A 169 23.15 -19.79 -6.15
C GLY A 169 22.41 -20.38 -4.94
N ILE A 170 22.42 -19.71 -3.78
CA ILE A 170 21.72 -20.16 -2.58
C ILE A 170 20.36 -19.50 -2.51
N THR A 171 19.31 -20.31 -2.61
CA THR A 171 17.90 -19.88 -2.49
C THR A 171 17.17 -20.75 -1.47
N GLY A 172 16.04 -20.30 -1.00
CA GLY A 172 15.27 -21.10 -0.03
C GLY A 172 13.86 -20.57 0.19
N ILE A 173 13.14 -21.29 1.03
CA ILE A 173 11.81 -20.92 1.51
C ILE A 173 11.82 -20.97 3.03
N ARG A 174 11.31 -19.90 3.65
CA ARG A 174 11.00 -19.83 5.08
C ARG A 174 9.50 -19.94 5.27
N LEU A 175 9.10 -20.87 6.11
CA LEU A 175 7.74 -21.02 6.63
C LEU A 175 7.71 -20.57 8.08
N GLN A 176 6.78 -19.67 8.39
CA GLN A 176 6.55 -19.16 9.73
C GLN A 176 5.07 -19.22 10.03
N HIS A 177 4.72 -19.56 11.24
CA HIS A 177 3.32 -19.52 11.66
C HIS A 177 3.14 -18.47 12.75
N TYR A 178 2.14 -17.60 12.57
CA TYR A 178 1.83 -16.50 13.47
C TYR A 178 0.44 -16.68 14.08
N ARG A 179 0.30 -16.23 15.32
CA ARG A 179 -0.99 -16.05 15.98
C ARG A 179 -1.00 -14.71 16.69
N ASN A 180 -1.97 -13.84 16.35
CA ASN A 180 -2.06 -12.49 16.91
C ASN A 180 -0.79 -11.64 16.81
N GLY A 181 0.02 -11.81 15.77
CA GLY A 181 1.26 -11.06 15.50
C GLY A 181 2.53 -11.68 16.07
N GLU A 182 2.45 -12.73 16.86
CA GLU A 182 3.60 -13.45 17.43
C GLU A 182 3.83 -14.78 16.72
N LEU A 183 5.10 -15.20 16.64
CA LEU A 183 5.42 -16.54 16.14
C LEU A 183 4.81 -17.59 17.07
N ASP A 184 3.92 -18.43 16.55
CA ASP A 184 3.24 -19.48 17.31
C ASP A 184 2.88 -20.64 16.38
N GLY A 185 3.61 -21.72 16.45
CA GLY A 185 3.44 -22.89 15.61
C GLY A 185 4.71 -23.31 14.88
N PRO A 186 4.57 -24.10 13.81
CA PRO A 186 5.69 -24.64 13.05
C PRO A 186 6.54 -23.55 12.40
N TYR A 187 7.84 -23.82 12.38
CA TYR A 187 8.85 -23.01 11.68
C TYR A 187 9.73 -23.93 10.83
N SER A 188 9.99 -23.54 9.59
CA SER A 188 11.03 -24.19 8.79
C SER A 188 11.74 -23.21 7.87
N VAL A 189 13.01 -23.54 7.59
CA VAL A 189 13.79 -22.92 6.50
C VAL A 189 14.36 -24.07 5.68
N GLU A 190 14.05 -24.08 4.39
CA GLU A 190 14.62 -25.04 3.45
C GLU A 190 15.48 -24.27 2.44
N MET A 191 16.80 -24.45 2.52
CA MET A 191 17.75 -23.83 1.62
C MET A 191 18.24 -24.82 0.57
N ARG A 192 18.50 -24.31 -0.64
CA ARG A 192 19.06 -25.04 -1.76
C ARG A 192 20.28 -24.28 -2.31
N LYS A 193 21.28 -25.00 -2.74
CA LYS A 193 22.42 -24.47 -3.48
C LYS A 193 22.41 -25.05 -4.88
N ASP A 194 22.37 -24.20 -5.89
CA ASP A 194 22.25 -24.60 -7.31
C ASP A 194 21.12 -25.61 -7.57
N GLY A 195 19.96 -25.36 -6.90
CA GLY A 195 18.75 -26.19 -6.97
C GLY A 195 18.79 -27.49 -6.16
N LYS A 196 19.93 -27.88 -5.56
CA LYS A 196 20.06 -29.08 -4.71
C LYS A 196 19.82 -28.74 -3.24
N PRO A 197 19.25 -29.67 -2.43
CA PRO A 197 19.13 -29.47 -0.98
C PRO A 197 20.48 -29.08 -0.37
N TYR A 198 20.47 -28.07 0.50
CA TYR A 198 21.68 -27.56 1.15
C TYR A 198 21.56 -27.61 2.66
N VAL A 199 20.61 -26.88 3.23
CA VAL A 199 20.32 -26.88 4.68
C VAL A 199 18.82 -26.88 4.89
N THR A 200 18.34 -27.65 5.85
CA THR A 200 16.97 -27.59 6.34
C THR A 200 16.98 -27.35 7.85
N ILE A 201 16.26 -26.32 8.31
CA ILE A 201 16.05 -26.04 9.73
C ILE A 201 14.56 -26.25 10.02
N ARG A 202 14.24 -26.93 11.12
CA ARG A 202 12.87 -27.13 11.59
C ARG A 202 12.79 -26.95 13.10
N GLY A 203 11.66 -26.41 13.53
CA GLY A 203 11.38 -26.24 14.96
C GLY A 203 9.98 -25.69 15.16
N GLN A 204 9.75 -25.22 16.37
CA GLN A 204 8.45 -24.73 16.77
C GLN A 204 8.60 -23.48 17.65
N PHE A 205 7.64 -22.58 17.53
CA PHE A 205 7.49 -21.44 18.43
C PHE A 205 6.18 -21.58 19.23
N SER A 206 6.20 -21.02 20.42
CA SER A 206 5.00 -20.74 21.20
C SER A 206 5.16 -19.38 21.84
N GLU A 207 4.19 -18.49 21.64
CA GLU A 207 4.18 -17.13 22.17
C GLU A 207 5.51 -16.39 21.93
N GLY A 208 6.00 -16.42 20.68
CA GLY A 208 7.23 -15.76 20.23
C GLY A 208 8.53 -16.44 20.65
N ARG A 209 8.49 -17.51 21.44
CA ARG A 209 9.68 -18.21 21.97
C ARG A 209 9.87 -19.56 21.27
N LYS A 210 11.15 -19.92 21.04
CA LYS A 210 11.48 -21.28 20.59
C LYS A 210 11.04 -22.28 21.64
N THR A 211 10.47 -23.40 21.19
CA THR A 211 10.00 -24.47 22.08
C THR A 211 10.21 -25.83 21.43
N GLY A 212 10.35 -26.86 22.28
CA GLY A 212 10.59 -28.23 21.84
C GLY A 212 11.90 -28.39 21.06
N LYS A 213 12.02 -29.54 20.41
CA LYS A 213 13.23 -29.88 19.66
C LYS A 213 13.34 -29.10 18.38
N TRP A 214 14.53 -28.59 18.14
CA TRP A 214 14.96 -27.96 16.89
C TRP A 214 15.93 -28.88 16.19
N SER A 215 15.91 -28.89 14.88
CA SER A 215 16.84 -29.68 14.07
C SER A 215 17.39 -28.85 12.90
N GLN A 216 18.63 -29.14 12.56
CA GLN A 216 19.26 -28.67 11.34
C GLN A 216 19.86 -29.88 10.61
N TYR A 217 19.39 -30.13 9.41
CA TYR A 217 20.00 -31.08 8.48
C TYR A 217 20.92 -30.34 7.52
N ASP A 218 22.16 -30.84 7.41
CA ASP A 218 23.15 -30.37 6.45
C ASP A 218 23.30 -31.44 5.35
N ALA A 219 22.86 -31.11 4.13
CA ALA A 219 22.87 -32.04 3.03
C ALA A 219 24.28 -32.29 2.44
N VAL A 220 25.25 -31.38 2.70
CA VAL A 220 26.64 -31.55 2.26
C VAL A 220 27.39 -32.53 3.17
N LEU A 221 27.15 -32.42 4.48
CA LEU A 221 27.75 -33.29 5.48
C LEU A 221 26.95 -34.59 5.71
N GLY A 222 25.69 -34.64 5.23
CA GLY A 222 24.80 -35.78 5.42
C GLY A 222 24.41 -36.03 6.87
N ASN A 223 24.45 -35.03 7.75
CA ASN A 223 24.18 -35.16 9.17
C ASN A 223 23.06 -34.25 9.66
N THR A 224 22.47 -34.61 10.78
CA THR A 224 21.48 -33.81 11.50
C THR A 224 22.03 -33.41 12.87
N LYS A 225 21.88 -32.13 13.21
CA LYS A 225 22.14 -31.61 14.54
C LYS A 225 20.80 -31.27 15.18
N GLU A 226 20.60 -31.67 16.43
CA GLU A 226 19.42 -31.36 17.22
C GLU A 226 19.81 -30.58 18.47
N TRP A 227 18.89 -29.71 18.96
CA TRP A 227 19.02 -28.95 20.20
C TRP A 227 17.64 -28.56 20.72
N ASP A 228 17.56 -28.25 22.01
CA ASP A 228 16.37 -27.76 22.70
C ASP A 228 16.32 -26.23 22.75
#